data_44fef66929be2ebc22b4d73d9cec99ff
#
_entry.id   44fef66929be2ebc22b4d73d9cec99ff
#
_cell.length_a   1.000
_cell.length_b   1.000
_cell.length_c   1.000
_cell.angle_alpha   90.00
_cell.angle_beta   90.00
_cell.angle_gamma   90.00
#
_symmetry.space_group_name_H-M   'P 1'
#
loop_
_entity.id
_entity.type
_entity.pdbx_description
1 polymer ?
#
loop_
_entity_poly.entity_id
_entity_poly.type
_entity_poly.pdbx_seq_one_letter_code
_entity_poly.pdbx_strand_id
1 'polypeptide(L)'
;YDKPMIYYPLSVLMLAGLREIAIITTPEDQAQFQRLLGDGGQWGLRFEWIVQPSPDGLAQAYLLAEDFLAGAPSMMVLGDNVFFGHGLPEMLARADTQPTGGTVFGYRVADPQRYGVVDFDAQGKVRAIIEKPAVPPSNFAVTGLYCLDGTAPQKAARVTPSPRGELEIVSVLEAYLAEGTLQVETMGRGFAWLDTGTHESLLEAGNFVR
;
A
#
# COMPACT_ATOMS: atom_id res chain seq x y z
N TYR A 1 7.86 -13.88 -12.15
CA TYR A 1 8.74 -14.56 -13.07
C TYR A 1 9.50 -15.71 -12.41
N ASP A 2 10.28 -15.45 -11.38
CA ASP A 2 11.19 -16.41 -10.75
C ASP A 2 10.70 -16.95 -9.39
N LYS A 3 9.69 -16.32 -8.79
CA LYS A 3 9.13 -16.66 -7.49
C LYS A 3 7.67 -16.26 -7.35
N PRO A 4 6.92 -16.81 -6.37
CA PRO A 4 5.57 -16.37 -6.04
C PRO A 4 5.50 -14.88 -5.78
N MET A 5 4.40 -14.25 -6.22
CA MET A 5 4.18 -12.81 -6.20
C MET A 5 4.34 -12.21 -4.79
N ILE A 6 3.84 -12.90 -3.77
CA ILE A 6 3.87 -12.42 -2.38
C ILE A 6 5.28 -12.13 -1.84
N TYR A 7 6.34 -12.72 -2.40
CA TYR A 7 7.70 -12.47 -1.95
C TYR A 7 8.20 -11.06 -2.29
N TYR A 8 7.66 -10.42 -3.33
CA TYR A 8 8.03 -9.05 -3.68
C TYR A 8 7.53 -8.04 -2.65
N PRO A 9 6.22 -7.95 -2.34
CA PRO A 9 5.75 -7.04 -1.28
C PRO A 9 6.31 -7.41 0.09
N LEU A 10 6.46 -8.71 0.41
CA LEU A 10 7.07 -9.14 1.67
C LEU A 10 8.51 -8.62 1.80
N SER A 11 9.29 -8.65 0.72
CA SER A 11 10.66 -8.12 0.74
C SER A 11 10.71 -6.61 1.00
N VAL A 12 9.71 -5.84 0.57
CA VAL A 12 9.62 -4.40 0.86
C VAL A 12 9.48 -4.16 2.37
N LEU A 13 8.59 -4.89 3.04
CA LEU A 13 8.42 -4.80 4.50
C LEU A 13 9.69 -5.24 5.24
N MET A 14 10.38 -6.27 4.76
CA MET A 14 11.66 -6.71 5.33
C MET A 14 12.77 -5.66 5.17
N LEU A 15 12.82 -4.97 4.03
CA LEU A 15 13.74 -3.86 3.77
C LEU A 15 13.46 -2.65 4.68
N ALA A 16 12.20 -2.42 5.01
CA ALA A 16 11.79 -1.43 6.00
C ALA A 16 12.14 -1.83 7.46
N GLY A 17 12.70 -3.04 7.67
CA GLY A 17 13.06 -3.51 9.00
C GLY A 17 11.92 -4.19 9.77
N LEU A 18 10.73 -4.31 9.19
CA LEU A 18 9.57 -4.92 9.84
C LEU A 18 9.75 -6.42 9.98
N ARG A 19 9.30 -6.96 11.11
CA ARG A 19 9.42 -8.40 11.44
C ARG A 19 8.09 -9.03 11.88
N GLU A 20 7.14 -8.23 12.34
CA GLU A 20 5.78 -8.65 12.64
C GLU A 20 4.86 -8.20 11.51
N ILE A 21 4.24 -9.15 10.81
CA ILE A 21 3.51 -8.87 9.58
C ILE A 21 2.16 -9.57 9.63
N ALA A 22 1.08 -8.80 9.50
CA ALA A 22 -0.25 -9.34 9.26
C ALA A 22 -0.42 -9.64 7.76
N ILE A 23 -0.82 -10.86 7.45
CA ILE A 23 -1.16 -11.29 6.09
C ILE A 23 -2.67 -11.42 6.01
N ILE A 24 -3.29 -10.50 5.28
CA ILE A 24 -4.73 -10.41 5.10
C ILE A 24 -5.08 -11.08 3.77
N THR A 25 -5.92 -12.10 3.82
CA THR A 25 -6.29 -12.89 2.64
C THR A 25 -7.78 -13.20 2.65
N THR A 26 -8.28 -13.67 1.51
CA THR A 26 -9.61 -14.28 1.45
C THR A 26 -9.63 -15.60 2.25
N PRO A 27 -10.81 -16.07 2.67
CA PRO A 27 -10.93 -17.38 3.34
C PRO A 27 -10.38 -18.54 2.49
N GLU A 28 -10.59 -18.48 1.18
CA GLU A 28 -10.23 -19.52 0.23
C GLU A 28 -8.73 -19.64 0.03
N ASP A 29 -8.01 -18.51 0.06
CA ASP A 29 -6.59 -18.46 -0.29
C ASP A 29 -5.68 -18.62 0.93
N GLN A 30 -6.16 -18.37 2.14
CA GLN A 30 -5.32 -18.34 3.35
C GLN A 30 -4.51 -19.62 3.53
N ALA A 31 -5.11 -20.77 3.35
CA ALA A 31 -4.41 -22.07 3.51
C ALA A 31 -3.28 -22.27 2.49
N GLN A 32 -3.37 -21.66 1.31
CA GLN A 32 -2.31 -21.73 0.30
C GLN A 32 -1.14 -20.85 0.69
N PHE A 33 -1.41 -19.63 1.15
CA PHE A 33 -0.37 -18.73 1.64
C PHE A 33 0.32 -19.28 2.89
N GLN A 34 -0.43 -19.88 3.82
CA GLN A 34 0.15 -20.52 5.00
C GLN A 34 1.08 -21.69 4.63
N ARG A 35 0.74 -22.51 3.63
CA ARG A 35 1.63 -23.56 3.15
C ARG A 35 2.88 -23.03 2.48
N LEU A 36 2.77 -21.91 1.78
CA LEU A 36 3.88 -21.28 1.07
C LEU A 36 4.86 -20.59 2.01
N LEU A 37 4.35 -19.85 2.99
CA LEU A 37 5.13 -18.94 3.83
C LEU A 37 5.47 -19.53 5.19
N GLY A 38 4.77 -20.58 5.62
CA GLY A 38 4.95 -21.16 6.95
C GLY A 38 4.62 -20.16 8.06
N ASP A 39 5.40 -20.20 9.12
CA ASP A 39 5.31 -19.25 10.25
C ASP A 39 6.19 -17.99 10.11
N GLY A 40 7.01 -17.95 9.04
CA GLY A 40 7.95 -16.85 8.79
C GLY A 40 9.31 -17.03 9.47
N GLY A 41 9.47 -18.02 10.35
CA GLY A 41 10.68 -18.19 11.15
C GLY A 41 11.97 -18.37 10.34
N GLN A 42 11.87 -18.95 9.12
CA GLN A 42 13.01 -19.10 8.19
C GLN A 42 13.57 -17.76 7.69
N TRP A 43 12.82 -16.66 7.81
CA TRP A 43 13.26 -15.30 7.47
C TRP A 43 13.37 -14.38 8.68
N GLY A 44 13.19 -14.91 9.89
CA GLY A 44 13.15 -14.13 11.12
C GLY A 44 11.91 -13.25 11.21
N LEU A 45 10.80 -13.66 10.60
CA LEU A 45 9.52 -12.98 10.61
C LEU A 45 8.54 -13.71 11.54
N ARG A 46 7.50 -12.99 11.96
CA ARG A 46 6.32 -13.53 12.64
C ARG A 46 5.08 -13.08 11.86
N PHE A 47 4.28 -14.03 11.42
CA PHE A 47 3.05 -13.77 10.70
C PHE A 47 1.83 -13.86 11.60
N GLU A 48 0.94 -12.87 11.47
CA GLU A 48 -0.43 -12.93 11.91
C GLU A 48 -1.33 -13.15 10.69
N TRP A 49 -2.23 -14.12 10.77
CA TRP A 49 -3.09 -14.51 9.65
C TRP A 49 -4.50 -13.97 9.87
N ILE A 50 -4.90 -13.01 9.06
CA ILE A 50 -6.19 -12.33 9.14
C ILE A 50 -7.03 -12.70 7.91
N VAL A 51 -8.30 -13.04 8.14
CA VAL A 51 -9.26 -13.31 7.06
C VAL A 51 -10.03 -12.04 6.74
N GLN A 52 -10.04 -11.66 5.48
CA GLN A 52 -10.97 -10.68 4.93
C GLN A 52 -12.13 -11.45 4.28
N PRO A 53 -13.35 -11.45 4.88
CA PRO A 53 -14.43 -12.31 4.43
C PRO A 53 -15.04 -11.90 3.09
N SER A 54 -14.91 -10.63 2.71
CA SER A 54 -15.37 -10.06 1.44
C SER A 54 -14.44 -8.92 1.01
N PRO A 55 -14.28 -8.65 -0.32
CA PRO A 55 -13.38 -7.61 -0.83
C PRO A 55 -14.03 -6.21 -0.71
N ASP A 56 -14.32 -5.78 0.50
CA ASP A 56 -15.05 -4.54 0.78
C ASP A 56 -14.17 -3.28 0.70
N GLY A 57 -12.95 -3.40 0.20
CA GLY A 57 -12.03 -2.30 -0.02
C GLY A 57 -10.80 -2.32 0.90
N LEU A 58 -9.79 -1.52 0.54
CA LEU A 58 -8.48 -1.53 1.22
C LEU A 58 -8.53 -0.94 2.64
N ALA A 59 -9.41 0.03 2.92
CA ALA A 59 -9.53 0.58 4.27
C ALA A 59 -10.02 -0.47 5.28
N GLN A 60 -10.75 -1.50 4.84
CA GLN A 60 -11.17 -2.61 5.69
C GLN A 60 -9.98 -3.35 6.31
N ALA A 61 -8.83 -3.40 5.63
CA ALA A 61 -7.62 -4.03 6.16
C ALA A 61 -7.20 -3.44 7.51
N TYR A 62 -7.33 -2.12 7.69
CA TYR A 62 -7.03 -1.46 8.96
C TYR A 62 -8.02 -1.81 10.07
N LEU A 63 -9.30 -2.02 9.73
CA LEU A 63 -10.32 -2.45 10.69
C LEU A 63 -10.06 -3.88 11.16
N LEU A 64 -9.73 -4.76 10.23
CA LEU A 64 -9.43 -6.16 10.53
C LEU A 64 -8.12 -6.35 11.32
N ALA A 65 -7.16 -5.47 11.09
CA ALA A 65 -5.86 -5.53 11.73
C ALA A 65 -5.76 -4.66 13.01
N GLU A 66 -6.84 -4.04 13.50
CA GLU A 66 -6.80 -3.09 14.62
C GLU A 66 -6.19 -3.69 15.87
N ASP A 67 -6.59 -4.91 16.24
CA ASP A 67 -6.05 -5.62 17.41
C ASP A 67 -4.56 -5.96 17.23
N PHE A 68 -4.16 -6.38 16.03
CA PHE A 68 -2.76 -6.65 15.71
C PHE A 68 -1.90 -5.40 15.78
N LEU A 69 -2.41 -4.28 15.27
CA LEU A 69 -1.71 -2.98 15.29
C LEU A 69 -1.61 -2.39 16.68
N ALA A 70 -2.60 -2.61 17.53
CA ALA A 70 -2.62 -2.15 18.92
C ALA A 70 -2.24 -0.65 19.11
N GLY A 71 -2.62 0.19 18.13
CA GLY A 71 -2.30 1.62 18.11
C GLY A 71 -0.89 1.97 17.65
N ALA A 72 -0.09 1.00 17.19
CA ALA A 72 1.24 1.26 16.63
C ALA A 72 1.15 1.80 15.18
N PRO A 73 2.16 2.55 14.72
CA PRO A 73 2.32 2.86 13.31
C PRO A 73 2.48 1.58 12.47
N SER A 74 2.08 1.65 11.23
CA SER A 74 2.08 0.49 10.33
C SER A 74 2.53 0.85 8.92
N MET A 75 3.09 -0.14 8.24
CA MET A 75 3.33 -0.09 6.81
C MET A 75 2.48 -1.16 6.12
N MET A 76 1.62 -0.75 5.21
CA MET A 76 0.81 -1.65 4.37
C MET A 76 1.37 -1.66 2.96
N VAL A 77 1.51 -2.84 2.38
CA VAL A 77 1.86 -3.05 0.98
C VAL A 77 0.84 -3.98 0.34
N LEU A 78 0.43 -3.67 -0.88
CA LEU A 78 -0.51 -4.51 -1.62
C LEU A 78 0.20 -5.74 -2.20
N GLY A 79 -0.47 -6.89 -2.14
CA GLY A 79 0.08 -8.19 -2.49
C GLY A 79 0.44 -8.38 -3.97
N ASP A 80 -0.08 -7.53 -4.84
CA ASP A 80 0.12 -7.51 -6.29
C ASP A 80 1.09 -6.41 -6.76
N ASN A 81 1.78 -5.74 -5.83
CA ASN A 81 2.70 -4.66 -6.16
C ASN A 81 4.16 -5.09 -6.09
N VAL A 82 4.93 -4.73 -7.11
CA VAL A 82 6.38 -4.88 -7.16
C VAL A 82 7.03 -3.51 -7.08
N PHE A 83 7.96 -3.36 -6.15
CA PHE A 83 8.78 -2.16 -6.00
C PHE A 83 10.24 -2.52 -6.21
N PHE A 84 10.92 -1.77 -7.05
CA PHE A 84 12.36 -1.88 -7.27
C PHE A 84 12.95 -0.49 -7.47
N GLY A 85 14.09 -0.21 -6.85
CA GLY A 85 14.77 1.05 -7.06
C GLY A 85 15.94 1.25 -6.12
N HIS A 86 16.93 2.00 -6.62
CA HIS A 86 18.04 2.46 -5.80
C HIS A 86 17.53 3.48 -4.78
N GLY A 87 17.87 3.27 -3.51
CA GLY A 87 17.41 4.17 -2.43
C GLY A 87 16.02 3.84 -1.86
N LEU A 88 15.43 2.68 -2.22
CA LEU A 88 14.17 2.23 -1.61
C LEU A 88 14.29 2.07 -0.08
N PRO A 89 15.32 1.42 0.50
CA PRO A 89 15.46 1.33 1.95
C PRO A 89 15.53 2.69 2.65
N GLU A 90 16.25 3.64 2.08
CA GLU A 90 16.37 5.00 2.62
C GLU A 90 15.04 5.77 2.54
N MET A 91 14.26 5.56 1.49
CA MET A 91 12.92 6.13 1.34
C MET A 91 11.97 5.55 2.39
N LEU A 92 11.99 4.24 2.59
CA LEU A 92 11.19 3.56 3.62
C LEU A 92 11.58 4.04 5.03
N ALA A 93 12.88 4.15 5.31
CA ALA A 93 13.36 4.64 6.60
C ALA A 93 12.91 6.09 6.89
N ARG A 94 12.90 6.97 5.87
CA ARG A 94 12.36 8.33 6.04
C ARG A 94 10.88 8.33 6.36
N ALA A 95 10.09 7.49 5.68
CA ALA A 95 8.66 7.37 5.95
C ALA A 95 8.38 6.85 7.38
N ASP A 96 9.22 5.93 7.89
CA ASP A 96 9.10 5.38 9.24
C ASP A 96 9.48 6.38 10.34
N THR A 97 10.25 7.41 10.04
CA THR A 97 10.66 8.41 11.06
C THR A 97 9.56 9.40 11.43
N GLN A 98 8.42 9.39 10.76
CA GLN A 98 7.30 10.27 11.07
C GLN A 98 6.52 9.78 12.31
N PRO A 99 6.52 10.54 13.41
CA PRO A 99 5.85 10.11 14.63
C PRO A 99 4.32 10.14 14.53
N THR A 100 3.77 10.94 13.62
CA THR A 100 2.32 11.13 13.42
C THR A 100 2.02 11.41 11.96
N GLY A 101 0.84 11.02 11.52
CA GLY A 101 0.36 11.25 10.17
C GLY A 101 0.58 10.06 9.23
N GLY A 102 0.60 10.33 7.94
CA GLY A 102 0.77 9.31 6.92
C GLY A 102 1.75 9.73 5.82
N THR A 103 2.49 8.77 5.31
CA THR A 103 3.29 8.91 4.10
C THR A 103 2.81 7.91 3.06
N VAL A 104 2.57 8.40 1.85
CA VAL A 104 2.29 7.58 0.68
C VAL A 104 3.29 7.88 -0.42
N PHE A 105 3.39 6.99 -1.40
CA PHE A 105 4.40 7.09 -2.44
C PHE A 105 3.72 7.33 -3.79
N GLY A 106 4.09 8.45 -4.42
CA GLY A 106 3.59 8.84 -5.73
C GLY A 106 4.52 8.38 -6.85
N TYR A 107 3.99 7.69 -7.84
CA TYR A 107 4.73 7.25 -9.02
C TYR A 107 4.09 7.77 -10.30
N ARG A 108 4.91 8.21 -11.26
CA ARG A 108 4.41 8.76 -12.52
C ARG A 108 4.03 7.63 -13.48
N VAL A 109 2.76 7.61 -13.87
CA VAL A 109 2.17 6.60 -14.76
C VAL A 109 1.63 7.22 -16.05
N ALA A 110 1.39 6.39 -17.06
CA ALA A 110 0.78 6.80 -18.33
C ALA A 110 -0.75 6.83 -18.26
N ASP A 111 -1.34 6.01 -17.40
CA ASP A 111 -2.78 5.76 -17.26
C ASP A 111 -3.29 6.04 -15.82
N PRO A 112 -3.15 7.28 -15.31
CA PRO A 112 -3.43 7.62 -13.91
C PRO A 112 -4.88 7.39 -13.50
N GLN A 113 -5.83 7.38 -14.43
CA GLN A 113 -7.26 7.14 -14.16
C GLN A 113 -7.57 5.76 -13.55
N ARG A 114 -6.60 4.86 -13.51
CA ARG A 114 -6.75 3.54 -12.88
C ARG A 114 -6.53 3.54 -11.38
N TYR A 115 -5.98 4.62 -10.82
CA TYR A 115 -5.42 4.70 -9.47
C TYR A 115 -5.99 5.87 -8.69
N GLY A 116 -5.70 5.92 -7.40
CA GLY A 116 -5.76 7.16 -6.65
C GLY A 116 -4.72 8.14 -7.20
N VAL A 117 -5.13 9.35 -7.58
CA VAL A 117 -4.26 10.34 -8.23
C VAL A 117 -4.01 11.51 -7.31
N VAL A 118 -2.73 11.86 -7.15
CA VAL A 118 -2.33 13.02 -6.35
C VAL A 118 -2.48 14.29 -7.17
N ASP A 119 -3.15 15.29 -6.59
CA ASP A 119 -3.22 16.65 -7.11
C ASP A 119 -2.26 17.53 -6.30
N PHE A 120 -1.38 18.23 -6.99
CA PHE A 120 -0.41 19.15 -6.40
C PHE A 120 -0.75 20.60 -6.71
N ASP A 121 -0.47 21.49 -5.75
CA ASP A 121 -0.49 22.91 -6.00
C ASP A 121 0.77 23.39 -6.77
N ALA A 122 0.82 24.68 -7.09
CA ALA A 122 1.94 25.27 -7.82
C ALA A 122 3.28 25.21 -7.05
N GLN A 123 3.25 24.97 -5.76
CA GLN A 123 4.41 24.82 -4.87
C GLN A 123 4.82 23.34 -4.68
N GLY A 124 4.09 22.40 -5.32
CA GLY A 124 4.32 20.96 -5.20
C GLY A 124 3.76 20.34 -3.91
N LYS A 125 2.92 21.06 -3.17
CA LYS A 125 2.22 20.53 -2.00
C LYS A 125 0.98 19.76 -2.43
N VAL A 126 0.69 18.66 -1.76
CA VAL A 126 -0.52 17.88 -2.01
C VAL A 126 -1.76 18.69 -1.65
N ARG A 127 -2.68 18.81 -2.60
CA ARG A 127 -3.95 19.51 -2.48
C ARG A 127 -5.13 18.54 -2.32
N ALA A 128 -5.07 17.43 -3.06
CA ALA A 128 -6.08 16.38 -3.02
C ALA A 128 -5.50 15.04 -3.45
N ILE A 129 -6.18 13.95 -3.08
CA ILE A 129 -6.01 12.63 -3.68
C ILE A 129 -7.39 12.21 -4.16
N ILE A 130 -7.49 11.80 -5.42
CA ILE A 130 -8.78 11.50 -6.06
C ILE A 130 -8.77 10.07 -6.55
N GLU A 131 -9.70 9.25 -6.06
CA GLU A 131 -9.82 7.84 -6.45
C GLU A 131 -10.34 7.74 -7.89
N LYS A 132 -9.56 7.08 -8.74
CA LYS A 132 -9.89 6.73 -10.15
C LYS A 132 -10.64 7.84 -10.90
N PRO A 133 -10.07 9.06 -10.98
CA PRO A 133 -10.75 10.19 -11.59
C PRO A 133 -10.92 9.99 -13.09
N ALA A 134 -12.11 10.30 -13.62
CA ALA A 134 -12.36 10.28 -15.08
C ALA A 134 -11.44 11.27 -15.83
N VAL A 135 -11.10 12.39 -15.20
CA VAL A 135 -10.14 13.38 -15.69
C VAL A 135 -9.07 13.58 -14.62
N PRO A 136 -7.92 12.91 -14.75
CA PRO A 136 -6.86 12.98 -13.75
C PRO A 136 -6.22 14.38 -13.68
N PRO A 137 -6.03 14.95 -12.46
CA PRO A 137 -5.39 16.25 -12.30
C PRO A 137 -3.87 16.21 -12.53
N SER A 138 -3.28 15.02 -12.44
CA SER A 138 -1.85 14.80 -12.66
C SER A 138 -1.59 13.37 -13.18
N ASN A 139 -0.34 13.06 -13.48
CA ASN A 139 0.11 11.70 -13.80
C ASN A 139 0.74 10.96 -12.61
N PHE A 140 0.56 11.45 -11.38
CA PHE A 140 1.11 10.80 -10.19
C PHE A 140 0.05 9.93 -9.51
N ALA A 141 0.19 8.63 -9.70
CA ALA A 141 -0.59 7.62 -8.99
C ALA A 141 -0.06 7.40 -7.58
N VAL A 142 -0.94 7.23 -6.62
CA VAL A 142 -0.60 6.68 -5.31
C VAL A 142 -0.32 5.19 -5.49
N THR A 143 0.86 4.75 -5.10
CA THR A 143 1.24 3.34 -5.19
C THR A 143 0.57 2.52 -4.08
N GLY A 144 0.64 1.20 -4.19
CA GLY A 144 0.13 0.30 -3.14
C GLY A 144 1.08 0.14 -1.94
N LEU A 145 1.66 1.24 -1.46
CA LEU A 145 2.52 1.28 -0.28
C LEU A 145 2.15 2.48 0.59
N TYR A 146 1.83 2.21 1.85
CA TYR A 146 1.27 3.19 2.79
C TYR A 146 1.97 3.06 4.13
N CYS A 147 2.48 4.17 4.66
CA CYS A 147 3.02 4.27 6.02
C CYS A 147 2.11 5.19 6.81
N LEU A 148 1.33 4.64 7.75
CA LEU A 148 0.32 5.37 8.51
C LEU A 148 0.57 5.21 10.00
N ASP A 149 0.28 6.26 10.76
CA ASP A 149 0.37 6.22 12.22
C ASP A 149 -0.72 5.34 12.85
N GLY A 150 -0.66 5.17 14.18
CA GLY A 150 -1.58 4.33 14.93
C GLY A 150 -3.05 4.78 14.91
N THR A 151 -3.38 5.91 14.27
CA THR A 151 -4.77 6.39 14.12
C THR A 151 -5.45 5.89 12.85
N ALA A 152 -4.75 5.12 12.01
CA ALA A 152 -5.30 4.62 10.75
C ALA A 152 -6.58 3.77 10.94
N PRO A 153 -6.68 2.84 11.93
CA PRO A 153 -7.93 2.11 12.17
C PRO A 153 -9.12 3.02 12.51
N GLN A 154 -8.92 4.04 13.37
CA GLN A 154 -9.97 4.98 13.74
C GLN A 154 -10.42 5.85 12.55
N LYS A 155 -9.51 6.20 11.63
CA LYS A 155 -9.87 6.89 10.39
C LYS A 155 -10.63 5.95 9.44
N ALA A 156 -10.17 4.71 9.29
CA ALA A 156 -10.84 3.68 8.49
C ALA A 156 -12.27 3.40 8.98
N ALA A 157 -12.50 3.42 10.29
CA ALA A 157 -13.84 3.23 10.88
C ALA A 157 -14.84 4.35 10.53
N ARG A 158 -14.37 5.48 10.01
CA ARG A 158 -15.22 6.61 9.58
C ARG A 158 -15.46 6.64 8.07
N VAL A 159 -14.80 5.76 7.33
CA VAL A 159 -14.97 5.67 5.87
C VAL A 159 -16.35 5.13 5.55
N THR A 160 -17.03 5.77 4.63
CA THR A 160 -18.29 5.28 4.06
C THR A 160 -18.01 4.61 2.71
N PRO A 161 -18.74 3.56 2.35
CA PRO A 161 -18.56 2.91 1.05
C PRO A 161 -18.71 3.90 -0.11
N SER A 162 -17.82 3.80 -1.07
CA SER A 162 -17.86 4.56 -2.32
C SER A 162 -19.06 4.12 -3.19
N PRO A 163 -19.35 4.80 -4.32
CA PRO A 163 -20.34 4.34 -5.28
C PRO A 163 -20.07 2.94 -5.83
N ARG A 164 -18.84 2.41 -5.69
CA ARG A 164 -18.46 1.04 -6.03
C ARG A 164 -18.76 0.03 -4.91
N GLY A 165 -19.22 0.51 -3.75
CA GLY A 165 -19.45 -0.31 -2.55
C GLY A 165 -18.19 -0.61 -1.74
N GLU A 166 -17.07 0.02 -2.02
CA GLU A 166 -15.78 -0.23 -1.40
C GLU A 166 -15.42 0.82 -0.33
N LEU A 167 -14.79 0.39 0.75
CA LEU A 167 -14.13 1.24 1.74
C LEU A 167 -12.75 1.65 1.17
N GLU A 168 -12.71 2.81 0.51
CA GLU A 168 -11.54 3.25 -0.22
C GLU A 168 -10.43 3.71 0.73
N ILE A 169 -9.20 3.29 0.44
CA ILE A 169 -8.04 3.78 1.20
C ILE A 169 -7.83 5.30 0.99
N VAL A 170 -8.20 5.82 -0.17
CA VAL A 170 -8.11 7.26 -0.47
C VAL A 170 -8.90 8.08 0.55
N SER A 171 -10.06 7.60 1.02
CA SER A 171 -10.83 8.30 2.06
C SER A 171 -10.10 8.36 3.42
N VAL A 172 -9.30 7.35 3.75
CA VAL A 172 -8.40 7.41 4.92
C VAL A 172 -7.31 8.46 4.70
N LEU A 173 -6.72 8.50 3.50
CA LEU A 173 -5.69 9.49 3.16
C LEU A 173 -6.23 10.91 3.15
N GLU A 174 -7.46 11.13 2.69
CA GLU A 174 -8.14 12.43 2.75
C GLU A 174 -8.31 12.92 4.19
N ALA A 175 -8.56 12.03 5.15
CA ALA A 175 -8.62 12.41 6.56
C ALA A 175 -7.25 12.92 7.06
N TYR A 176 -6.15 12.25 6.72
CA TYR A 176 -4.79 12.74 7.03
C TYR A 176 -4.47 14.05 6.32
N LEU A 177 -4.92 14.20 5.06
CA LEU A 177 -4.72 15.44 4.30
C LEU A 177 -5.48 16.62 4.94
N ALA A 178 -6.72 16.41 5.37
CA ALA A 178 -7.53 17.42 6.05
C ALA A 178 -6.91 17.87 7.39
N GLU A 179 -6.22 16.96 8.08
CA GLU A 179 -5.46 17.26 9.31
C GLU A 179 -4.10 17.93 9.02
N GLY A 180 -3.68 18.00 7.73
CA GLY A 180 -2.38 18.54 7.34
C GLY A 180 -1.21 17.63 7.68
N THR A 181 -1.46 16.34 7.90
CA THR A 181 -0.47 15.34 8.35
C THR A 181 -0.12 14.29 7.28
N LEU A 182 -0.67 14.42 6.07
CA LEU A 182 -0.32 13.54 4.94
C LEU A 182 0.90 14.08 4.18
N GLN A 183 1.85 13.20 3.93
CA GLN A 183 2.98 13.45 3.04
C GLN A 183 2.93 12.52 1.83
N VAL A 184 3.41 13.04 0.68
CA VAL A 184 3.61 12.24 -0.53
C VAL A 184 5.08 12.31 -0.91
N GLU A 185 5.76 11.17 -0.85
CA GLU A 185 7.10 11.02 -1.42
C GLU A 185 6.99 10.59 -2.89
N THR A 186 7.65 11.31 -3.79
CA THR A 186 7.63 10.96 -5.21
C THR A 186 8.80 10.04 -5.56
N MET A 187 8.48 8.89 -6.15
CA MET A 187 9.45 7.96 -6.70
C MET A 187 9.97 8.48 -8.04
N GLY A 188 11.27 8.74 -8.12
CA GLY A 188 11.93 9.27 -9.32
C GLY A 188 12.25 8.21 -10.37
N ARG A 189 13.01 8.60 -11.40
CA ARG A 189 13.36 7.74 -12.54
C ARG A 189 14.16 6.48 -12.19
N GLY A 190 14.76 6.42 -11.02
CA GLY A 190 15.51 5.25 -10.54
C GLY A 190 14.63 4.15 -9.93
N PHE A 191 13.31 4.35 -9.92
CA PHE A 191 12.34 3.41 -9.38
C PHE A 191 11.50 2.79 -10.48
N ALA A 192 11.10 1.55 -10.26
CA ALA A 192 10.02 0.88 -10.94
C ALA A 192 8.96 0.49 -9.91
N TRP A 193 7.73 0.86 -10.19
CA TRP A 193 6.55 0.36 -9.52
C TRP A 193 5.67 -0.33 -10.56
N LEU A 194 5.30 -1.56 -10.27
CA LEU A 194 4.49 -2.39 -11.15
C LEU A 194 3.29 -2.89 -10.35
N ASP A 195 2.11 -2.51 -10.79
CA ASP A 195 0.83 -3.05 -10.34
C ASP A 195 0.46 -4.22 -11.24
N THR A 196 0.41 -5.43 -10.68
CA THR A 196 0.19 -6.66 -11.45
C THR A 196 -1.28 -7.10 -11.47
N GLY A 197 -2.21 -6.19 -11.21
CA GLY A 197 -3.64 -6.46 -11.10
C GLY A 197 -4.34 -6.82 -12.41
N THR A 198 -3.66 -6.80 -13.57
CA THR A 198 -4.19 -7.25 -14.85
C THR A 198 -3.25 -8.28 -15.50
N HIS A 199 -3.77 -9.09 -16.43
CA HIS A 199 -2.94 -10.06 -17.16
C HIS A 199 -1.79 -9.38 -17.91
N GLU A 200 -2.04 -8.23 -18.55
CA GLU A 200 -1.04 -7.47 -19.28
C GLU A 200 0.04 -6.94 -18.35
N SER A 201 -0.34 -6.25 -17.26
CA SER A 201 0.62 -5.70 -16.30
C SER A 201 1.41 -6.79 -15.56
N LEU A 202 0.82 -7.98 -15.32
CA LEU A 202 1.53 -9.13 -14.78
C LEU A 202 2.61 -9.65 -15.75
N LEU A 203 2.30 -9.69 -17.06
CA LEU A 203 3.27 -10.07 -18.09
C LEU A 203 4.40 -9.05 -18.19
N GLU A 204 4.09 -7.76 -18.19
CA GLU A 204 5.08 -6.68 -18.18
C GLU A 204 6.00 -6.76 -16.94
N ALA A 205 5.43 -6.97 -15.76
CA ALA A 205 6.19 -7.17 -14.55
C ALA A 205 7.10 -8.41 -14.63
N GLY A 206 6.61 -9.51 -15.18
CA GLY A 206 7.40 -10.71 -15.43
C GLY A 206 8.58 -10.46 -16.37
N ASN A 207 8.38 -9.68 -17.42
CA ASN A 207 9.44 -9.28 -18.36
C ASN A 207 10.46 -8.33 -17.72
N PHE A 208 10.00 -7.42 -16.86
CA PHE A 208 10.88 -6.51 -16.12
C PHE A 208 11.80 -7.25 -15.13
N VAL A 209 11.26 -8.26 -14.45
CA VAL A 209 12.03 -9.07 -13.48
C VAL A 209 13.03 -9.99 -14.16
N ARG A 210 12.78 -10.40 -15.40
CA ARG A 210 13.66 -11.25 -16.21
C ARG A 210 14.99 -10.55 -16.59
#